data_e21af8e714943e86a38e3d171f13b3ae
#
_entry.id   e21af8e714943e86a38e3d171f13b3ae
#
_cell.length_a   1.000
_cell.length_b   1.000
_cell.length_c   1.000
_cell.angle_alpha   90.00
_cell.angle_beta   90.00
_cell.angle_gamma   90.00
#
_symmetry.space_group_name_H-M   'P 1'
#
loop_
_entity.id
_entity.type
_entity.pdbx_description
1 polymer ?
#
loop_
_entity_poly.entity_id
_entity_poly.type
_entity_poly.pdbx_seq_one_letter_code
_entity_poly.pdbx_strand_id
1 'polypeptide(L)'
;MLSRALVIALCLTIPSAGPDQKTSAKKSLEGVWKIVEIVTTGVDAATITSPQPSLAIFTKGHYSVLSVNGAEQRAQFAPPKDPNNLTDAEKIARYEQWSRFTANAGTYEVKGATLTRRPLVAKNETVMARNSSLASEFKLDGNTLWVTTKSEAGQPASETRTKLKRIE
;
A
#
# COMPACT_ATOMS: atom_id res chain seq x y z
N MET A 1 4.83 35.81 -58.09
CA MET A 1 4.34 36.06 -56.73
C MET A 1 4.52 34.79 -55.94
N LEU A 2 5.60 34.69 -55.11
CA LEU A 2 5.88 33.50 -54.30
C LEU A 2 5.38 33.78 -52.88
N SER A 3 4.38 33.01 -52.44
CA SER A 3 3.88 33.07 -51.08
C SER A 3 4.76 32.19 -50.18
N ARG A 4 5.42 32.80 -49.20
CA ARG A 4 6.21 32.10 -48.17
C ARG A 4 5.26 31.68 -47.02
N ALA A 5 5.04 30.39 -46.88
CA ALA A 5 4.36 29.83 -45.73
C ALA A 5 5.32 29.81 -44.52
N LEU A 6 4.95 30.51 -43.45
CA LEU A 6 5.66 30.53 -42.18
C LEU A 6 5.20 29.32 -41.33
N VAL A 7 6.05 28.34 -41.18
CA VAL A 7 5.80 27.19 -40.26
C VAL A 7 6.22 27.60 -38.86
N ILE A 8 5.26 27.84 -37.98
CA ILE A 8 5.51 28.08 -36.56
C ILE A 8 5.58 26.70 -35.86
N ALA A 9 6.80 26.28 -35.51
CA ALA A 9 7.00 25.09 -34.68
C ALA A 9 6.64 25.41 -33.21
N LEU A 10 5.53 24.87 -32.74
CA LEU A 10 5.10 24.95 -31.32
C LEU A 10 5.91 23.94 -30.52
N CYS A 11 6.98 24.38 -29.86
CA CYS A 11 7.72 23.57 -28.90
C CYS A 11 6.87 23.37 -27.64
N LEU A 12 6.24 22.21 -27.50
CA LEU A 12 5.63 21.75 -26.25
C LEU A 12 6.75 21.40 -25.26
N THR A 13 7.05 22.30 -24.34
CA THR A 13 7.92 22.02 -23.19
C THR A 13 7.15 21.19 -22.18
N ILE A 14 7.45 19.88 -22.11
CA ILE A 14 6.96 19.01 -21.05
C ILE A 14 7.74 19.39 -19.78
N PRO A 15 7.09 19.85 -18.69
CA PRO A 15 7.79 20.13 -17.45
C PRO A 15 8.33 18.80 -16.87
N SER A 16 9.64 18.64 -16.92
CA SER A 16 10.33 17.58 -16.20
C SER A 16 10.23 17.89 -14.71
N ALA A 17 9.59 17.01 -13.94
CA ALA A 17 9.53 17.15 -12.49
C ALA A 17 10.95 17.14 -11.91
N GLY A 18 11.41 18.29 -11.44
CA GLY A 18 12.74 18.49 -10.88
C GLY A 18 12.97 17.71 -9.57
N PRO A 19 14.23 17.62 -9.10
CA PRO A 19 14.60 16.90 -7.86
C PRO A 19 13.86 17.40 -6.64
N ASP A 20 13.50 18.65 -6.55
CA ASP A 20 12.79 19.27 -5.42
C ASP A 20 11.37 18.72 -5.22
N GLN A 21 10.67 18.35 -6.28
CA GLN A 21 9.32 17.83 -6.21
C GLN A 21 9.28 16.41 -5.62
N LYS A 22 10.31 15.58 -5.90
CA LYS A 22 10.45 14.24 -5.32
C LYS A 22 10.72 14.29 -3.82
N THR A 23 11.59 15.19 -3.40
CA THR A 23 11.97 15.37 -2.00
C THR A 23 10.80 15.88 -1.18
N SER A 24 10.01 16.82 -1.70
CA SER A 24 8.82 17.37 -1.05
C SER A 24 7.72 16.31 -0.86
N ALA A 25 7.41 15.54 -1.90
CA ALA A 25 6.39 14.48 -1.82
C ALA A 25 6.78 13.36 -0.84
N LYS A 26 8.06 12.98 -0.80
CA LYS A 26 8.58 11.99 0.14
C LYS A 26 8.49 12.48 1.58
N LYS A 27 8.91 13.72 1.85
CA LYS A 27 8.82 14.34 3.18
C LYS A 27 7.36 14.46 3.65
N SER A 28 6.42 14.71 2.76
CA SER A 28 5.01 14.81 3.11
C SER A 28 4.32 13.47 3.42
N LEU A 29 4.91 12.32 3.00
CA LEU A 29 4.46 10.99 3.40
C LEU A 29 4.94 10.59 4.80
N GLU A 30 6.02 11.19 5.30
CA GLU A 30 6.57 10.86 6.62
C GLU A 30 5.51 11.05 7.71
N GLY A 31 5.45 10.11 8.66
CA GLY A 31 4.49 10.13 9.76
C GLY A 31 3.85 8.76 10.00
N VAL A 32 2.85 8.76 10.85
CA VAL A 32 2.09 7.58 11.24
C VAL A 32 0.67 7.68 10.70
N TRP A 33 0.20 6.61 10.09
CA TRP A 33 -1.06 6.56 9.35
C TRP A 33 -1.90 5.38 9.79
N LYS A 34 -3.21 5.57 9.79
CA LYS A 34 -4.22 4.54 10.07
C LYS A 34 -5.13 4.38 8.86
N ILE A 35 -5.40 3.14 8.43
CA ILE A 35 -6.39 2.85 7.40
C ILE A 35 -7.78 3.13 7.97
N VAL A 36 -8.61 3.85 7.21
CA VAL A 36 -9.97 4.23 7.61
C VAL A 36 -11.04 3.76 6.63
N GLU A 37 -10.63 3.37 5.41
CA GLU A 37 -11.54 2.87 4.38
C GLU A 37 -10.75 2.04 3.36
N ILE A 38 -11.36 0.97 2.85
CA ILE A 38 -10.84 0.17 1.74
C ILE A 38 -11.97 -0.05 0.75
N VAL A 39 -11.75 0.30 -0.52
CA VAL A 39 -12.68 0.07 -1.61
C VAL A 39 -11.99 -0.77 -2.66
N THR A 40 -12.55 -1.93 -2.95
CA THR A 40 -12.12 -2.82 -4.04
C THR A 40 -13.18 -2.81 -5.13
N THR A 41 -12.76 -2.64 -6.38
CA THR A 41 -13.60 -2.70 -7.58
C THR A 41 -13.13 -3.83 -8.49
N GLY A 42 -13.98 -4.28 -9.40
CA GLY A 42 -13.70 -5.44 -10.25
C GLY A 42 -14.06 -6.76 -9.57
N VAL A 43 -13.24 -7.78 -9.75
CA VAL A 43 -13.40 -9.06 -9.05
C VAL A 43 -13.26 -8.86 -7.55
N ASP A 44 -14.11 -9.48 -6.75
CA ASP A 44 -14.19 -9.33 -5.29
C ASP A 44 -14.50 -7.89 -4.83
N ALA A 45 -15.33 -7.17 -5.61
CA ALA A 45 -15.75 -5.81 -5.27
C ALA A 45 -16.35 -5.74 -3.86
N ALA A 46 -15.77 -4.86 -3.02
CA ALA A 46 -16.17 -4.70 -1.63
C ALA A 46 -15.81 -3.30 -1.12
N THR A 47 -16.59 -2.84 -0.15
CA THR A 47 -16.28 -1.60 0.57
C THR A 47 -16.23 -1.87 2.06
N ILE A 48 -15.12 -1.55 2.71
CA ILE A 48 -14.91 -1.69 4.15
C ILE A 48 -14.73 -0.28 4.73
N THR A 49 -15.73 0.21 5.45
CA THR A 49 -15.75 1.53 6.08
C THR A 49 -15.25 1.54 7.52
N SER A 50 -15.14 0.36 8.13
CA SER A 50 -14.61 0.15 9.48
C SER A 50 -13.56 -0.96 9.45
N PRO A 51 -12.39 -0.71 8.83
CA PRO A 51 -11.35 -1.72 8.74
C PRO A 51 -10.78 -2.06 10.12
N GLN A 52 -10.26 -3.27 10.23
CA GLN A 52 -9.54 -3.72 11.42
C GLN A 52 -8.31 -2.83 11.72
N PRO A 53 -7.76 -2.90 12.94
CA PRO A 53 -6.60 -2.11 13.31
C PRO A 53 -5.45 -2.22 12.32
N SER A 54 -4.85 -1.08 12.00
CA SER A 54 -3.74 -0.96 11.06
C SER A 54 -2.81 0.15 11.48
N LEU A 55 -1.56 0.03 11.08
CA LEU A 55 -0.55 1.05 11.26
C LEU A 55 0.36 1.06 10.03
N ALA A 56 0.53 2.21 9.41
CA ALA A 56 1.53 2.45 8.41
C ALA A 56 2.44 3.59 8.88
N ILE A 57 3.73 3.34 8.91
CA ILE A 57 4.74 4.30 9.35
C ILE A 57 5.67 4.57 8.17
N PHE A 58 5.88 5.83 7.85
CA PHE A 58 6.87 6.27 6.88
C PHE A 58 7.86 7.20 7.57
N THR A 59 9.14 6.89 7.42
CA THR A 59 10.25 7.74 7.87
C THR A 59 10.98 8.28 6.64
N LYS A 60 12.10 8.97 6.82
CA LYS A 60 12.91 9.53 5.73
C LYS A 60 13.29 8.53 4.61
N GLY A 61 13.41 7.25 4.91
CA GLY A 61 13.86 6.26 3.93
C GLY A 61 13.21 4.88 4.06
N HIS A 62 12.47 4.64 5.14
CA HIS A 62 11.91 3.34 5.45
C HIS A 62 10.41 3.42 5.70
N TYR A 63 9.75 2.29 5.51
CA TYR A 63 8.34 2.14 5.84
C TYR A 63 8.13 0.87 6.67
N SER A 64 7.04 0.86 7.42
CA SER A 64 6.47 -0.34 8.03
C SER A 64 4.96 -0.31 7.88
N VAL A 65 4.34 -1.40 7.45
CA VAL A 65 2.89 -1.54 7.33
C VAL A 65 2.46 -2.80 8.06
N LEU A 66 1.53 -2.61 8.98
CA LEU A 66 0.86 -3.69 9.72
C LEU A 66 -0.65 -3.49 9.59
N SER A 67 -1.38 -4.54 9.26
CA SER A 67 -2.84 -4.48 9.17
C SER A 67 -3.46 -5.86 9.39
N VAL A 68 -4.71 -5.86 9.83
CA VAL A 68 -5.55 -7.04 9.84
C VAL A 68 -6.56 -6.90 8.70
N ASN A 69 -6.60 -7.86 7.80
CA ASN A 69 -7.50 -7.84 6.65
C ASN A 69 -8.94 -8.18 7.06
N GLY A 70 -9.89 -7.55 6.36
CA GLY A 70 -11.32 -7.73 6.58
C GLY A 70 -11.91 -6.75 7.59
N ALA A 71 -13.23 -6.83 7.78
CA ALA A 71 -13.99 -5.99 8.70
C ALA A 71 -14.29 -6.69 10.03
N GLU A 72 -14.28 -8.02 10.04
CA GLU A 72 -14.63 -8.82 11.21
C GLU A 72 -13.55 -8.78 12.31
N GLN A 73 -13.98 -8.61 13.53
CA GLN A 73 -13.10 -8.63 14.67
C GLN A 73 -12.35 -9.97 14.77
N ARG A 74 -11.08 -9.91 15.16
CA ARG A 74 -10.28 -11.12 15.39
C ARG A 74 -10.82 -11.88 16.60
N ALA A 75 -10.94 -13.21 16.46
CA ALA A 75 -11.27 -14.06 17.59
C ALA A 75 -10.19 -13.98 18.69
N GLN A 76 -10.63 -13.93 19.93
CA GLN A 76 -9.77 -14.10 21.09
C GLN A 76 -9.75 -15.60 21.46
N PHE A 77 -8.57 -16.15 21.55
CA PHE A 77 -8.39 -17.53 21.99
C PHE A 77 -8.02 -17.57 23.47
N ALA A 78 -8.64 -18.48 24.20
CA ALA A 78 -8.15 -18.85 25.52
C ALA A 78 -6.72 -19.41 25.43
N PRO A 79 -5.89 -19.23 26.45
CA PRO A 79 -4.60 -19.91 26.50
C PRO A 79 -4.78 -21.43 26.32
N PRO A 80 -3.98 -22.10 25.48
CA PRO A 80 -4.09 -23.54 25.32
C PRO A 80 -3.68 -24.25 26.61
N LYS A 81 -4.22 -25.45 26.84
CA LYS A 81 -3.85 -26.26 27.98
C LYS A 81 -2.36 -26.62 27.99
N ASP A 82 -1.82 -26.92 26.84
CA ASP A 82 -0.40 -27.15 26.59
C ASP A 82 0.06 -26.32 25.39
N PRO A 83 0.82 -25.22 25.60
CA PRO A 83 1.33 -24.39 24.52
C PRO A 83 2.26 -25.13 23.55
N ASN A 84 2.89 -26.19 23.99
CA ASN A 84 3.84 -26.97 23.18
C ASN A 84 3.16 -28.12 22.42
N ASN A 85 1.90 -28.41 22.70
CA ASN A 85 1.18 -29.55 22.12
C ASN A 85 -0.26 -29.16 21.76
N LEU A 86 -0.40 -28.21 20.82
CA LEU A 86 -1.69 -27.78 20.28
C LEU A 86 -2.35 -28.91 19.50
N THR A 87 -3.66 -29.06 19.66
CA THR A 87 -4.48 -29.91 18.77
C THR A 87 -4.50 -29.33 17.37
N ASP A 88 -4.83 -30.13 16.35
CA ASP A 88 -4.91 -29.65 14.98
C ASP A 88 -6.01 -28.60 14.78
N ALA A 89 -7.14 -28.73 15.48
CA ALA A 89 -8.18 -27.73 15.49
C ALA A 89 -7.68 -26.36 16.03
N GLU A 90 -6.90 -26.37 17.12
CA GLU A 90 -6.29 -25.15 17.67
C GLU A 90 -5.25 -24.54 16.73
N LYS A 91 -4.44 -25.37 16.07
CA LYS A 91 -3.47 -24.93 15.05
C LYS A 91 -4.17 -24.26 13.87
N ILE A 92 -5.21 -24.89 13.31
CA ILE A 92 -6.00 -24.38 12.19
C ILE A 92 -6.63 -23.04 12.54
N ALA A 93 -7.35 -22.96 13.68
CA ALA A 93 -8.01 -21.73 14.09
C ALA A 93 -7.02 -20.56 14.28
N ARG A 94 -5.83 -20.83 14.87
CA ARG A 94 -4.77 -19.83 15.02
C ARG A 94 -4.18 -19.42 13.68
N TYR A 95 -3.97 -20.38 12.76
CA TYR A 95 -3.48 -20.10 11.44
C TYR A 95 -4.45 -19.20 10.65
N GLU A 96 -5.75 -19.45 10.70
CA GLU A 96 -6.78 -18.62 10.06
C GLU A 96 -6.73 -17.18 10.56
N GLN A 97 -6.56 -16.96 11.86
CA GLN A 97 -6.39 -15.62 12.42
C GLN A 97 -5.05 -14.99 12.01
N TRP A 98 -3.99 -15.78 11.95
CA TRP A 98 -2.67 -15.33 11.49
C TRP A 98 -2.66 -15.02 10.00
N SER A 99 -3.37 -15.79 9.18
CA SER A 99 -3.44 -15.58 7.72
C SER A 99 -3.99 -14.19 7.35
N ARG A 100 -4.90 -13.66 8.16
CA ARG A 100 -5.52 -12.34 7.99
C ARG A 100 -4.57 -11.17 8.32
N PHE A 101 -3.45 -11.43 8.96
CA PHE A 101 -2.50 -10.40 9.33
C PHE A 101 -1.52 -10.12 8.19
N THR A 102 -1.36 -8.87 7.84
CA THR A 102 -0.36 -8.39 6.88
C THR A 102 0.71 -7.59 7.63
N ALA A 103 1.97 -7.93 7.38
CA ALA A 103 3.11 -7.21 7.92
C ALA A 103 4.24 -7.18 6.88
N ASN A 104 4.75 -6.01 6.59
CA ASN A 104 5.98 -5.83 5.84
C ASN A 104 6.64 -4.49 6.18
N ALA A 105 7.96 -4.48 6.10
CA ALA A 105 8.77 -3.29 6.32
C ALA A 105 9.98 -3.30 5.38
N GLY A 106 10.49 -2.12 5.05
CA GLY A 106 11.60 -1.99 4.14
C GLY A 106 11.88 -0.56 3.76
N THR A 107 12.46 -0.37 2.59
CA THR A 107 12.71 0.95 2.01
C THR A 107 11.59 1.35 1.06
N TYR A 108 11.46 2.64 0.79
CA TYR A 108 10.52 3.13 -0.21
C TYR A 108 11.10 4.28 -1.03
N GLU A 109 10.53 4.45 -2.20
CA GLU A 109 10.87 5.49 -3.16
C GLU A 109 9.58 6.12 -3.69
N VAL A 110 9.62 7.44 -3.90
CA VAL A 110 8.53 8.21 -4.53
C VAL A 110 9.02 8.77 -5.85
N LYS A 111 8.24 8.53 -6.91
CA LYS A 111 8.48 9.07 -8.26
C LYS A 111 7.16 9.55 -8.86
N GLY A 112 6.96 10.86 -8.89
CA GLY A 112 5.67 11.44 -9.27
C GLY A 112 4.56 10.99 -8.33
N ALA A 113 3.49 10.41 -8.86
CA ALA A 113 2.38 9.83 -8.11
C ALA A 113 2.57 8.35 -7.74
N THR A 114 3.75 7.78 -7.99
CA THR A 114 4.04 6.38 -7.71
C THR A 114 4.84 6.24 -6.42
N LEU A 115 4.34 5.42 -5.51
CA LEU A 115 5.01 4.94 -4.31
C LEU A 115 5.50 3.50 -4.58
N THR A 116 6.80 3.30 -4.61
CA THR A 116 7.41 1.97 -4.75
C THR A 116 8.01 1.56 -3.42
N ARG A 117 7.49 0.49 -2.83
CA ARG A 117 7.99 -0.10 -1.58
C ARG A 117 8.84 -1.32 -1.92
N ARG A 118 10.00 -1.46 -1.24
CA ARG A 118 10.89 -2.62 -1.37
C ARG A 118 10.98 -3.29 0.00
N PRO A 119 10.22 -4.37 0.23
CA PRO A 119 10.23 -5.10 1.48
C PRO A 119 11.62 -5.69 1.76
N LEU A 120 12.12 -5.48 2.98
CA LEU A 120 13.30 -6.16 3.53
C LEU A 120 12.89 -7.30 4.44
N VAL A 121 11.73 -7.16 5.07
CA VAL A 121 11.10 -8.19 5.89
C VAL A 121 9.59 -8.17 5.65
N ALA A 122 8.99 -9.34 5.53
CA ALA A 122 7.54 -9.48 5.36
C ALA A 122 7.04 -10.76 6.02
N LYS A 123 5.78 -10.75 6.47
CA LYS A 123 5.09 -11.98 6.89
C LYS A 123 4.96 -12.98 5.72
N ASN A 124 4.67 -12.47 4.52
CA ASN A 124 4.55 -13.29 3.32
C ASN A 124 5.95 -13.54 2.75
N GLU A 125 6.39 -14.78 2.79
CA GLU A 125 7.69 -15.23 2.30
C GLU A 125 7.91 -14.95 0.81
N THR A 126 6.85 -15.07 0.00
CA THR A 126 6.90 -14.78 -1.44
C THR A 126 7.25 -13.32 -1.70
N VAL A 127 6.75 -12.41 -0.87
CA VAL A 127 7.08 -10.98 -0.94
C VAL A 127 8.55 -10.75 -0.60
N MET A 128 9.09 -11.46 0.37
CA MET A 128 10.50 -11.40 0.77
C MET A 128 11.44 -12.03 -0.26
N ALA A 129 11.09 -13.22 -0.76
CA ALA A 129 11.97 -14.03 -1.62
C ALA A 129 12.21 -13.44 -3.02
N ARG A 130 11.30 -12.59 -3.50
CA ARG A 130 11.32 -12.07 -4.88
C ARG A 130 12.11 -10.80 -5.10
N ASN A 131 12.78 -10.22 -4.11
CA ASN A 131 13.24 -8.83 -4.22
C ASN A 131 12.13 -7.92 -4.75
N SER A 132 10.89 -8.18 -4.34
CA SER A 132 9.71 -7.60 -4.95
C SER A 132 9.64 -6.10 -4.69
N SER A 133 9.33 -5.36 -5.71
CA SER A 133 8.91 -3.98 -5.57
C SER A 133 7.38 -3.94 -5.64
N LEU A 134 6.76 -3.34 -4.63
CA LEU A 134 5.32 -3.14 -4.54
C LEU A 134 5.03 -1.71 -4.99
N ALA A 135 4.70 -1.55 -6.26
CA ALA A 135 4.33 -0.26 -6.82
C ALA A 135 2.85 0.03 -6.58
N SER A 136 2.54 1.27 -6.22
CA SER A 136 1.17 1.75 -6.01
C SER A 136 1.08 3.20 -6.47
N GLU A 137 -0.06 3.61 -7.01
CA GLU A 137 -0.36 5.02 -7.17
C GLU A 137 -0.74 5.60 -5.81
N PHE A 138 -0.36 6.84 -5.53
CA PHE A 138 -0.80 7.52 -4.33
C PHE A 138 -1.24 8.95 -4.59
N LYS A 139 -2.14 9.43 -3.75
CA LYS A 139 -2.53 10.84 -3.67
C LYS A 139 -2.53 11.26 -2.21
N LEU A 140 -1.87 12.37 -1.93
CA LEU A 140 -1.84 12.98 -0.60
C LEU A 140 -2.59 14.31 -0.65
N ASP A 141 -3.46 14.53 0.32
CA ASP A 141 -4.20 15.78 0.52
C ASP A 141 -4.30 16.06 2.02
N GLY A 142 -3.48 16.98 2.49
CA GLY A 142 -3.32 17.27 3.91
C GLY A 142 -3.01 16.02 4.73
N ASN A 143 -3.90 15.68 5.65
CA ASN A 143 -3.79 14.51 6.52
C ASN A 143 -4.50 13.25 5.96
N THR A 144 -4.78 13.22 4.67
CA THR A 144 -5.40 12.07 4.01
C THR A 144 -4.50 11.54 2.91
N LEU A 145 -4.20 10.26 2.97
CA LEU A 145 -3.44 9.53 1.97
C LEU A 145 -4.33 8.47 1.32
N TRP A 146 -4.40 8.47 0.01
CA TRP A 146 -4.99 7.37 -0.78
C TRP A 146 -3.86 6.58 -1.44
N VAL A 147 -3.93 5.27 -1.32
CA VAL A 147 -3.03 4.35 -2.01
C VAL A 147 -3.87 3.44 -2.88
N THR A 148 -3.58 3.39 -4.17
CA THR A 148 -4.30 2.58 -5.15
C THR A 148 -3.38 1.51 -5.69
N THR A 149 -3.82 0.24 -5.58
CA THR A 149 -3.14 -0.92 -6.15
C THR A 149 -4.04 -1.58 -7.17
N LYS A 150 -3.46 -2.06 -8.26
CA LYS A 150 -4.16 -2.82 -9.32
C LYS A 150 -3.65 -4.25 -9.33
N SER A 151 -4.49 -5.18 -9.75
CA SER A 151 -4.08 -6.57 -10.00
C SER A 151 -2.92 -6.63 -10.99
N GLU A 152 -2.07 -7.63 -10.84
CA GLU A 152 -0.98 -7.86 -11.79
C GLU A 152 -1.52 -8.27 -13.17
N ALA A 153 -0.72 -8.02 -14.20
CA ALA A 153 -1.06 -8.43 -15.55
C ALA A 153 -1.29 -9.95 -15.63
N GLY A 154 -2.37 -10.36 -16.27
CA GLY A 154 -2.78 -11.77 -16.36
C GLY A 154 -3.66 -12.26 -15.21
N GLN A 155 -3.88 -11.46 -14.18
CA GLN A 155 -4.89 -11.73 -13.15
C GLN A 155 -6.22 -11.04 -13.48
N PRO A 156 -7.35 -11.55 -12.96
CA PRO A 156 -8.63 -10.88 -13.09
C PRO A 156 -8.54 -9.41 -12.63
N ALA A 157 -9.10 -8.51 -13.43
CA ALA A 157 -8.97 -7.08 -13.20
C ALA A 157 -9.63 -6.66 -11.87
N SER A 158 -8.84 -6.14 -10.97
CA SER A 158 -9.31 -5.50 -9.73
C SER A 158 -8.46 -4.29 -9.39
N GLU A 159 -9.08 -3.33 -8.73
CA GLU A 159 -8.41 -2.16 -8.19
C GLU A 159 -8.81 -1.98 -6.73
N THR A 160 -7.83 -1.86 -5.84
CA THR A 160 -8.07 -1.59 -4.43
C THR A 160 -7.55 -0.20 -4.07
N ARG A 161 -8.44 0.64 -3.59
CA ARG A 161 -8.14 1.98 -3.09
C ARG A 161 -8.24 1.99 -1.57
N THR A 162 -7.12 2.23 -0.91
CA THR A 162 -7.02 2.33 0.54
C THR A 162 -6.89 3.80 0.94
N LYS A 163 -7.76 4.24 1.85
CA LYS A 163 -7.72 5.59 2.43
C LYS A 163 -7.14 5.52 3.83
N LEU A 164 -6.12 6.33 4.07
CA LEU A 164 -5.46 6.45 5.36
C LEU A 164 -5.62 7.88 5.92
N LYS A 165 -5.67 7.97 7.23
CA LYS A 165 -5.60 9.24 7.96
C LYS A 165 -4.30 9.30 8.75
N ARG A 166 -3.65 10.46 8.73
CA ARG A 166 -2.48 10.73 9.56
C ARG A 166 -2.92 10.80 11.01
N ILE A 167 -2.12 10.19 11.89
CA ILE A 167 -2.31 10.22 13.33
C ILE A 167 -1.12 10.83 14.06
N GLU A 168 0.04 10.92 13.37
CA GLU A 168 1.24 11.68 13.79
C GLU A 168 1.97 12.24 12.57
#